data_75004241cabcc5932ba7817c462c71ce
#
_entry.id   75004241cabcc5932ba7817c462c71ce
#
_cell.length_a   1.000
_cell.length_b   1.000
_cell.length_c   1.000
_cell.angle_alpha   90.00
_cell.angle_beta   90.00
_cell.angle_gamma   90.00
#
_symmetry.space_group_name_H-M   'P 1'
#
loop_
_entity.id
_entity.type
_entity.pdbx_description
1 polymer ?
#
loop_
_entity_poly.entity_id
_entity_poly.type
_entity_poly.pdbx_seq_one_letter_code
_entity_poly.pdbx_strand_id
1 'polypeptide(L)'
;MSKTKKMNLFYTMKITTSEIIQNNFYIKSSFDLLSKNRNIVSLGDSQLLKFIRRLKDIEFDSEEVDELVIQRKELQKLPKNKRTSKKIADIQSQVNEKLFIPDLVSVKCDTTKKDYKEICKKNFIVDVSINDKNYVIKYKRLCAGAGQLRRNTALFVNEELYDMLENIMMCGLTKEKIGKINLAKFSAYYALYTSAASKVRTPRICVVDDFEYVLPNQEVVWIEENDQGVLDTSNKKIDMPINAFDGAGMVSPEMARLWQEDLGLDYLPASFIVRAPFIKGLVSVFDFYRFANEVAHKEYITDHWGQQYRADEIDVILSTSQFKMYKKYASFVEYMYYFKKFGHIFNVARVSKKKNNEMTTLNYQYIQTNKFTEETIKGLASYTTDWLQKVMSGDRLFTMLLVMGAQNSGATEQEVLNNLDSDVARAFMYSEDIIKDTYVRKQVSKLIEKKIKQAKIGKLYVDGSYDFTIPDLYAFAEHAFGMEPVGLLKAGECWNKRWVDKGSPVVTLMRSPLVAPGENRKLKISFDERCKDWFRYIYSGNIYNIWDTTIIAQSDADKSVVRGYGNIAVECGEPTNVGCTV
;
A
#
# COMPACT_ATOMS: atom_id res chain seq x y z
N MET A 1 15.17 18.52 -10.35
CA MET A 1 13.96 17.91 -9.76
C MET A 1 13.75 16.57 -10.43
N SER A 2 14.02 15.48 -9.74
CA SER A 2 13.72 14.12 -10.23
C SER A 2 12.21 14.00 -10.32
N LYS A 3 11.69 13.86 -11.54
CA LYS A 3 10.28 13.55 -11.76
C LYS A 3 10.09 12.08 -11.34
N THR A 4 9.58 11.84 -10.13
CA THR A 4 9.00 10.54 -9.81
C THR A 4 8.09 10.14 -10.97
N LYS A 5 8.37 9.02 -11.63
CA LYS A 5 7.58 8.55 -12.76
C LYS A 5 6.13 8.42 -12.29
N LYS A 6 5.29 9.35 -12.72
CA LYS A 6 3.90 9.45 -12.26
C LYS A 6 3.18 8.20 -12.72
N MET A 7 2.60 7.45 -11.79
CA MET A 7 1.83 6.25 -12.13
C MET A 7 0.64 6.64 -13.01
N ASN A 8 0.53 6.05 -14.19
CA ASN A 8 -0.59 6.30 -15.08
C ASN A 8 -1.89 5.80 -14.46
N LEU A 9 -2.92 6.62 -14.55
CA LEU A 9 -4.29 6.26 -14.15
C LEU A 9 -5.07 5.93 -15.41
N PHE A 10 -5.59 4.72 -15.46
CA PHE A 10 -6.54 4.27 -16.47
C PHE A 10 -7.96 4.43 -15.97
N TYR A 11 -8.91 4.44 -16.89
CA TYR A 11 -10.32 4.59 -16.58
C TYR A 11 -11.10 3.35 -17.03
N THR A 12 -12.09 2.96 -16.24
CA THR A 12 -13.06 1.94 -16.62
C THR A 12 -14.44 2.29 -16.11
N MET A 13 -15.43 1.61 -16.65
CA MET A 13 -16.83 1.76 -16.23
C MET A 13 -17.05 1.19 -14.83
N LYS A 14 -17.98 1.82 -14.12
CA LYS A 14 -18.60 1.28 -12.92
C LYS A 14 -20.08 1.11 -13.18
N ILE A 15 -20.58 -0.10 -12.98
CA ILE A 15 -21.97 -0.49 -13.19
C ILE A 15 -22.48 -1.13 -11.90
N THR A 16 -23.76 -1.00 -11.60
CA THR A 16 -24.39 -1.63 -10.44
C THR A 16 -25.14 -2.90 -10.83
N THR A 17 -25.32 -3.83 -9.89
CA THR A 17 -26.13 -5.03 -10.13
C THR A 17 -27.58 -4.70 -10.40
N SER A 18 -28.12 -3.63 -9.81
CA SER A 18 -29.45 -3.12 -10.10
C SER A 18 -29.59 -2.64 -11.56
N GLU A 19 -28.60 -1.88 -12.07
CA GLU A 19 -28.59 -1.46 -13.48
C GLU A 19 -28.57 -2.65 -14.45
N ILE A 20 -27.80 -3.69 -14.16
CA ILE A 20 -27.72 -4.90 -15.00
C ILE A 20 -29.07 -5.58 -15.09
N ILE A 21 -29.76 -5.77 -13.96
CA ILE A 21 -31.06 -6.44 -13.90
C ILE A 21 -32.15 -5.60 -14.55
N GLN A 22 -32.23 -4.31 -14.24
CA GLN A 22 -33.24 -3.38 -14.79
C GLN A 22 -33.15 -3.28 -16.33
N ASN A 23 -31.95 -3.45 -16.90
CA ASN A 23 -31.73 -3.43 -18.33
C ASN A 23 -31.68 -4.83 -18.97
N ASN A 24 -32.23 -5.86 -18.31
CA ASN A 24 -32.27 -7.23 -18.82
C ASN A 24 -30.90 -7.73 -19.31
N PHE A 25 -29.83 -7.45 -18.55
CA PHE A 25 -28.45 -7.85 -18.87
C PHE A 25 -27.85 -7.22 -20.14
N TYR A 26 -28.46 -6.17 -20.68
CA TYR A 26 -27.96 -5.41 -21.82
C TYR A 26 -28.03 -3.90 -21.54
N ILE A 27 -26.89 -3.27 -21.36
CA ILE A 27 -26.78 -1.86 -20.98
C ILE A 27 -26.24 -1.04 -22.15
N LYS A 28 -26.95 0.02 -22.53
CA LYS A 28 -26.47 1.04 -23.47
C LYS A 28 -26.00 2.28 -22.73
N SER A 29 -24.82 2.80 -23.10
CA SER A 29 -24.27 4.00 -22.50
C SER A 29 -23.32 4.73 -23.45
N SER A 30 -22.84 5.89 -23.02
CA SER A 30 -21.75 6.63 -23.66
C SER A 30 -20.76 7.11 -22.63
N PHE A 31 -19.53 7.44 -23.05
CA PHE A 31 -18.52 7.97 -22.13
C PHE A 31 -19.01 9.23 -21.42
N ASP A 32 -19.70 10.12 -22.13
CA ASP A 32 -20.25 11.35 -21.57
C ASP A 32 -21.32 11.08 -20.51
N LEU A 33 -22.22 10.12 -20.75
CA LEU A 33 -23.24 9.71 -19.80
C LEU A 33 -22.62 9.08 -18.55
N LEU A 34 -21.63 8.20 -18.73
CA LEU A 34 -20.89 7.58 -17.63
C LEU A 34 -20.15 8.64 -16.80
N SER A 35 -19.53 9.62 -17.45
CA SER A 35 -18.83 10.72 -16.81
C SER A 35 -19.79 11.61 -16.01
N LYS A 36 -20.90 12.01 -16.61
CA LYS A 36 -21.95 12.83 -15.97
C LYS A 36 -22.52 12.14 -14.73
N ASN A 37 -22.73 10.85 -14.80
CA ASN A 37 -23.30 10.04 -13.71
C ASN A 37 -22.25 9.59 -12.68
N ARG A 38 -20.97 9.98 -12.84
CA ARG A 38 -19.83 9.53 -12.00
C ARG A 38 -19.67 8.01 -12.00
N ASN A 39 -19.96 7.38 -13.13
CA ASN A 39 -19.82 5.94 -13.37
C ASN A 39 -18.50 5.57 -14.06
N ILE A 40 -17.50 6.43 -13.97
CA ILE A 40 -16.12 6.15 -14.35
C ILE A 40 -15.26 6.05 -13.10
N VAL A 41 -14.47 4.98 -12.99
CA VAL A 41 -13.52 4.77 -11.91
C VAL A 41 -12.10 4.74 -12.43
N SER A 42 -11.17 5.31 -11.65
CA SER A 42 -9.75 5.28 -11.98
C SER A 42 -9.11 4.00 -11.44
N LEU A 43 -8.26 3.40 -12.23
CA LEU A 43 -7.42 2.26 -11.88
C LEU A 43 -5.96 2.64 -12.09
N GLY A 44 -5.10 2.39 -11.10
CA GLY A 44 -3.66 2.50 -11.30
C GLY A 44 -3.15 1.43 -12.25
N ASP A 45 -2.04 1.72 -12.96
CA ASP A 45 -1.43 0.74 -13.85
C ASP A 45 -1.06 -0.52 -13.08
N SER A 46 -1.61 -1.64 -13.52
CA SER A 46 -1.48 -2.95 -12.86
C SER A 46 -1.08 -4.02 -13.86
N GLN A 47 -0.64 -5.16 -13.35
CA GLN A 47 -0.30 -6.30 -14.21
C GLN A 47 -1.50 -6.75 -15.05
N LEU A 48 -2.70 -6.77 -14.48
CA LEU A 48 -3.92 -7.11 -15.19
C LEU A 48 -4.14 -6.18 -16.40
N LEU A 49 -4.03 -4.86 -16.21
CA LEU A 49 -4.20 -3.90 -17.31
C LEU A 49 -3.13 -4.07 -18.41
N LYS A 50 -1.89 -4.39 -18.01
CA LYS A 50 -0.80 -4.65 -18.97
C LYS A 50 -1.10 -5.91 -19.80
N PHE A 51 -1.66 -6.95 -19.20
CA PHE A 51 -2.06 -8.16 -19.94
C PHE A 51 -3.26 -7.91 -20.85
N ILE A 52 -4.28 -7.18 -20.42
CA ILE A 52 -5.42 -6.83 -21.27
C ILE A 52 -4.93 -6.07 -22.51
N ARG A 53 -4.09 -5.05 -22.32
CA ARG A 53 -3.54 -4.29 -23.48
C ARG A 53 -2.72 -5.19 -24.40
N ARG A 54 -1.85 -6.05 -23.85
CA ARG A 54 -1.05 -6.98 -24.65
C ARG A 54 -1.91 -7.95 -25.46
N LEU A 55 -2.98 -8.48 -24.89
CA LEU A 55 -3.90 -9.40 -25.58
C LEU A 55 -4.76 -8.71 -26.66
N LYS A 56 -4.91 -7.41 -26.58
CA LYS A 56 -5.63 -6.59 -27.55
C LYS A 56 -4.70 -5.84 -28.50
N ASP A 57 -3.39 -6.11 -28.48
CA ASP A 57 -2.37 -5.41 -29.25
C ASP A 57 -2.48 -3.88 -29.14
N ILE A 58 -2.84 -3.39 -27.94
CA ILE A 58 -2.94 -1.96 -27.66
C ILE A 58 -1.59 -1.48 -27.14
N GLU A 59 -0.89 -0.72 -27.97
CA GLU A 59 0.28 0.04 -27.52
C GLU A 59 -0.17 1.22 -26.65
N PHE A 60 0.55 1.41 -25.56
CA PHE A 60 0.32 2.54 -24.66
C PHE A 60 1.60 3.36 -24.55
N ASP A 61 1.55 4.56 -25.14
CA ASP A 61 2.60 5.56 -25.01
C ASP A 61 2.26 6.52 -23.87
N SER A 62 3.04 6.41 -22.79
CA SER A 62 2.88 7.30 -21.62
C SER A 62 3.38 8.72 -21.91
N GLU A 63 4.36 8.89 -22.81
CA GLU A 63 4.93 10.20 -23.13
C GLU A 63 3.93 11.01 -23.93
N GLU A 64 3.27 10.40 -24.92
CA GLU A 64 2.20 11.03 -25.69
C GLU A 64 1.04 11.49 -24.80
N VAL A 65 0.62 10.68 -23.82
CA VAL A 65 -0.43 11.08 -22.87
C VAL A 65 0.03 12.23 -21.98
N ASP A 66 1.28 12.19 -21.50
CA ASP A 66 1.83 13.27 -20.68
C ASP A 66 1.94 14.58 -21.47
N GLU A 67 2.33 14.54 -22.75
CA GLU A 67 2.34 15.71 -23.65
C GLU A 67 0.94 16.31 -23.82
N LEU A 68 -0.07 15.48 -24.09
CA LEU A 68 -1.46 15.93 -24.16
C LEU A 68 -1.94 16.59 -22.87
N VAL A 69 -1.58 16.02 -21.73
CA VAL A 69 -1.92 16.59 -20.42
C VAL A 69 -1.21 17.93 -20.18
N ILE A 70 0.05 18.06 -20.61
CA ILE A 70 0.81 19.33 -20.53
C ILE A 70 0.15 20.38 -21.43
N GLN A 71 -0.11 20.06 -22.70
CA GLN A 71 -0.79 20.97 -23.64
C GLN A 71 -2.14 21.45 -23.10
N ARG A 72 -2.94 20.54 -22.52
CA ARG A 72 -4.21 20.92 -21.88
C ARG A 72 -4.00 21.90 -20.74
N LYS A 73 -3.01 21.65 -19.86
CA LYS A 73 -2.69 22.54 -18.73
C LYS A 73 -2.24 23.93 -19.20
N GLU A 74 -1.48 24.00 -20.27
CA GLU A 74 -1.06 25.28 -20.85
C GLU A 74 -2.23 26.06 -21.41
N LEU A 75 -3.12 25.40 -22.16
CA LEU A 75 -4.35 26.03 -22.67
C LEU A 75 -5.28 26.49 -21.55
N GLN A 76 -5.31 25.80 -20.42
CA GLN A 76 -6.10 26.20 -19.24
C GLN A 76 -5.60 27.48 -18.57
N LYS A 77 -4.33 27.88 -18.81
CA LYS A 77 -3.76 29.16 -18.31
C LYS A 77 -4.17 30.36 -19.18
N LEU A 78 -4.63 30.11 -20.40
CA LEU A 78 -5.05 31.16 -21.34
C LEU A 78 -6.47 31.67 -21.01
N PRO A 79 -6.83 32.91 -21.44
CA PRO A 79 -8.17 33.45 -21.26
C PRO A 79 -9.22 32.52 -21.89
N LYS A 80 -10.29 32.25 -21.15
CA LYS A 80 -11.39 31.39 -21.61
C LYS A 80 -12.15 32.05 -22.74
N ASN A 81 -12.08 31.46 -23.94
CA ASN A 81 -12.92 31.78 -25.09
C ASN A 81 -13.42 30.49 -25.75
N LYS A 82 -14.36 30.59 -26.69
CA LYS A 82 -14.94 29.43 -27.38
C LYS A 82 -13.88 28.54 -28.04
N ARG A 83 -12.83 29.15 -28.62
CA ARG A 83 -11.76 28.43 -29.34
C ARG A 83 -10.85 27.65 -28.37
N THR A 84 -10.42 28.29 -27.25
CA THR A 84 -9.61 27.62 -26.22
C THR A 84 -10.39 26.54 -25.52
N SER A 85 -11.67 26.78 -25.19
CA SER A 85 -12.55 25.79 -24.56
C SER A 85 -12.76 24.57 -25.44
N LYS A 86 -12.94 24.75 -26.75
CA LYS A 86 -13.06 23.64 -27.71
C LYS A 86 -11.77 22.81 -27.76
N LYS A 87 -10.60 23.46 -27.91
CA LYS A 87 -9.31 22.76 -27.92
C LYS A 87 -9.05 21.94 -26.65
N ILE A 88 -9.40 22.51 -25.49
CA ILE A 88 -9.29 21.79 -24.20
C ILE A 88 -10.17 20.55 -24.17
N ALA A 89 -11.41 20.65 -24.69
CA ALA A 89 -12.33 19.52 -24.78
C ALA A 89 -11.81 18.44 -25.73
N ASP A 90 -11.30 18.84 -26.89
CA ASP A 90 -10.74 17.90 -27.89
C ASP A 90 -9.54 17.13 -27.33
N ILE A 91 -8.60 17.83 -26.66
CA ILE A 91 -7.45 17.16 -26.01
C ILE A 91 -7.92 16.26 -24.86
N GLN A 92 -8.89 16.69 -24.06
CA GLN A 92 -9.44 15.85 -22.99
C GLN A 92 -10.09 14.58 -23.56
N SER A 93 -10.77 14.68 -24.69
CA SER A 93 -11.37 13.54 -25.38
C SER A 93 -10.30 12.53 -25.83
N GLN A 94 -9.18 13.01 -26.41
CA GLN A 94 -8.05 12.16 -26.78
C GLN A 94 -7.41 11.48 -25.57
N VAL A 95 -7.18 12.20 -24.49
CA VAL A 95 -6.66 11.62 -23.24
C VAL A 95 -7.60 10.56 -22.68
N ASN A 96 -8.90 10.82 -22.69
CA ASN A 96 -9.90 9.86 -22.20
C ASN A 96 -9.91 8.59 -23.05
N GLU A 97 -9.85 8.70 -24.38
CA GLU A 97 -9.80 7.55 -25.28
C GLU A 97 -8.57 6.67 -25.03
N LYS A 98 -7.38 7.29 -24.88
CA LYS A 98 -6.13 6.57 -24.63
C LYS A 98 -6.07 5.89 -23.26
N LEU A 99 -6.73 6.44 -22.26
CA LEU A 99 -6.71 5.94 -20.86
C LEU A 99 -7.90 5.04 -20.54
N PHE A 100 -8.93 4.99 -21.37
CA PHE A 100 -10.10 4.17 -21.10
C PHE A 100 -9.89 2.71 -21.49
N ILE A 101 -10.23 1.79 -20.60
CA ILE A 101 -10.13 0.34 -20.81
C ILE A 101 -11.55 -0.22 -20.93
N PRO A 102 -12.07 -0.40 -22.14
CA PRO A 102 -13.41 -0.94 -22.35
C PRO A 102 -13.52 -2.41 -21.95
N ASP A 103 -12.44 -3.20 -22.05
CA ASP A 103 -12.44 -4.64 -21.76
C ASP A 103 -12.54 -5.00 -20.27
N LEU A 104 -12.59 -4.01 -19.40
CA LEU A 104 -12.73 -4.20 -17.95
C LEU A 104 -13.88 -3.35 -17.41
N VAL A 105 -14.62 -3.87 -16.44
CA VAL A 105 -15.70 -3.13 -15.75
C VAL A 105 -15.70 -3.44 -14.26
N SER A 106 -15.94 -2.42 -13.45
CA SER A 106 -16.14 -2.55 -12.01
C SER A 106 -17.62 -2.65 -11.69
N VAL A 107 -18.08 -3.82 -11.24
CA VAL A 107 -19.48 -4.02 -10.87
C VAL A 107 -19.62 -3.83 -9.36
N LYS A 108 -20.53 -2.93 -8.97
CA LYS A 108 -20.92 -2.72 -7.56
C LYS A 108 -22.18 -3.53 -7.25
N CYS A 109 -22.06 -4.39 -6.23
CA CYS A 109 -23.21 -5.15 -5.74
C CYS A 109 -24.05 -4.26 -4.80
N ASP A 110 -25.23 -3.87 -5.25
CA ASP A 110 -26.24 -3.08 -4.53
C ASP A 110 -27.59 -3.81 -4.44
N THR A 111 -27.65 -5.08 -4.86
CA THR A 111 -28.80 -5.97 -4.80
C THR A 111 -28.50 -7.19 -3.93
N THR A 112 -29.31 -8.25 -4.04
CA THR A 112 -29.18 -9.47 -3.24
C THR A 112 -28.02 -10.37 -3.70
N LYS A 113 -27.58 -11.30 -2.82
CA LYS A 113 -26.61 -12.35 -3.19
C LYS A 113 -27.12 -13.25 -4.32
N LYS A 114 -28.45 -13.44 -4.42
CA LYS A 114 -29.10 -14.25 -5.47
C LYS A 114 -28.90 -13.56 -6.82
N ASP A 115 -29.17 -12.28 -6.90
CA ASP A 115 -29.02 -11.48 -8.11
C ASP A 115 -27.57 -11.47 -8.59
N TYR A 116 -26.62 -11.28 -7.67
CA TYR A 116 -25.21 -11.33 -8.00
C TYR A 116 -24.78 -12.70 -8.56
N LYS A 117 -25.28 -13.81 -7.97
CA LYS A 117 -25.03 -15.16 -8.48
C LYS A 117 -25.59 -15.35 -9.89
N GLU A 118 -26.76 -14.79 -10.15
CA GLU A 118 -27.39 -14.83 -11.48
C GLU A 118 -26.58 -14.07 -12.51
N ILE A 119 -26.10 -12.87 -12.20
CA ILE A 119 -25.21 -12.08 -13.04
C ILE A 119 -23.91 -12.85 -13.36
N CYS A 120 -23.32 -13.50 -12.35
CA CYS A 120 -22.12 -14.32 -12.57
C CYS A 120 -22.35 -15.56 -13.45
N LYS A 121 -23.59 -16.07 -13.52
CA LYS A 121 -23.95 -17.24 -14.37
C LYS A 121 -24.27 -16.84 -15.80
N LYS A 122 -25.06 -15.78 -15.97
CA LYS A 122 -25.55 -15.32 -17.29
C LYS A 122 -24.56 -14.43 -18.02
N ASN A 123 -23.66 -13.75 -17.27
CA ASN A 123 -22.86 -12.64 -17.75
C ASN A 123 -23.77 -11.46 -18.20
N PHE A 124 -23.22 -10.37 -18.71
CA PHE A 124 -24.02 -9.23 -19.21
C PHE A 124 -23.26 -8.52 -20.32
N ILE A 125 -23.99 -7.75 -21.13
CA ILE A 125 -23.47 -7.01 -22.27
C ILE A 125 -23.53 -5.51 -21.96
N VAL A 126 -22.46 -4.79 -22.30
CA VAL A 126 -22.45 -3.33 -22.34
C VAL A 126 -22.13 -2.87 -23.76
N ASP A 127 -23.01 -2.03 -24.28
CA ASP A 127 -22.86 -1.33 -25.54
C ASP A 127 -22.52 0.14 -25.21
N VAL A 128 -21.25 0.48 -25.30
CA VAL A 128 -20.74 1.80 -24.91
C VAL A 128 -20.06 2.50 -26.07
N SER A 129 -20.47 3.74 -26.33
CA SER A 129 -19.80 4.62 -27.29
C SER A 129 -18.81 5.54 -26.59
N ILE A 130 -17.60 5.61 -27.17
CA ILE A 130 -16.49 6.47 -26.72
C ILE A 130 -15.99 7.23 -27.93
N ASN A 131 -16.22 8.53 -27.97
CA ASN A 131 -16.06 9.33 -29.18
C ASN A 131 -16.83 8.66 -30.33
N ASP A 132 -16.16 8.39 -31.47
CA ASP A 132 -16.77 7.78 -32.65
C ASP A 132 -16.67 6.24 -32.67
N LYS A 133 -16.13 5.63 -31.60
CA LYS A 133 -15.98 4.16 -31.47
C LYS A 133 -17.09 3.57 -30.63
N ASN A 134 -17.65 2.46 -31.09
CA ASN A 134 -18.64 1.70 -30.34
C ASN A 134 -18.09 0.35 -29.90
N TYR A 135 -18.28 0.01 -28.62
CA TYR A 135 -17.81 -1.22 -28.01
C TYR A 135 -19.01 -2.00 -27.48
N VAL A 136 -19.30 -3.15 -28.07
CA VAL A 136 -20.32 -4.08 -27.61
C VAL A 136 -19.60 -5.27 -27.01
N ILE A 137 -19.53 -5.33 -25.67
CA ILE A 137 -18.71 -6.31 -24.96
C ILE A 137 -19.56 -7.09 -23.96
N LYS A 138 -19.41 -8.41 -23.98
CA LYS A 138 -19.96 -9.31 -22.96
C LYS A 138 -18.93 -9.52 -21.86
N TYR A 139 -19.38 -9.34 -20.59
CA TYR A 139 -18.49 -9.37 -19.45
C TYR A 139 -18.74 -10.58 -18.57
N LYS A 140 -17.64 -11.24 -18.19
CA LYS A 140 -17.57 -12.37 -17.26
C LYS A 140 -16.80 -11.98 -15.99
N ARG A 141 -17.26 -12.45 -14.82
CA ARG A 141 -16.59 -12.15 -13.55
C ARG A 141 -15.17 -12.69 -13.54
N LEU A 142 -14.20 -11.81 -13.23
CA LEU A 142 -12.79 -12.20 -13.14
C LEU A 142 -12.38 -12.39 -11.67
N CYS A 143 -12.32 -11.32 -10.90
CA CYS A 143 -11.83 -11.36 -9.52
C CYS A 143 -12.35 -10.20 -8.67
N ALA A 144 -12.08 -10.29 -7.37
CA ALA A 144 -12.29 -9.17 -6.45
C ALA A 144 -11.18 -9.19 -5.38
N GLY A 145 -10.39 -8.13 -5.33
CA GLY A 145 -9.43 -7.90 -4.24
C GLY A 145 -10.13 -7.52 -2.93
N ALA A 146 -9.44 -7.70 -1.81
CA ALA A 146 -10.00 -7.42 -0.48
C ALA A 146 -10.52 -5.97 -0.33
N GLY A 147 -9.86 -5.00 -0.98
CA GLY A 147 -10.31 -3.61 -1.01
C GLY A 147 -11.59 -3.40 -1.83
N GLN A 148 -11.78 -4.20 -2.87
CA GLN A 148 -12.98 -4.18 -3.70
C GLN A 148 -14.15 -4.83 -2.96
N LEU A 149 -13.91 -5.99 -2.34
CA LEU A 149 -14.94 -6.70 -1.54
C LEU A 149 -15.51 -5.82 -0.42
N ARG A 150 -14.69 -5.03 0.26
CA ARG A 150 -15.15 -4.07 1.29
C ARG A 150 -16.05 -2.97 0.74
N ARG A 151 -15.95 -2.67 -0.54
CA ARG A 151 -16.79 -1.69 -1.24
C ARG A 151 -17.95 -2.36 -1.97
N ASN A 152 -18.15 -3.66 -1.75
CA ASN A 152 -19.09 -4.51 -2.49
C ASN A 152 -18.88 -4.42 -4.00
N THR A 153 -17.63 -4.43 -4.47
CA THR A 153 -17.30 -4.36 -5.89
C THR A 153 -16.50 -5.57 -6.34
N ALA A 154 -16.63 -5.93 -7.61
CA ALA A 154 -15.84 -6.95 -8.28
C ALA A 154 -15.46 -6.50 -9.69
N LEU A 155 -14.39 -7.06 -10.24
CA LEU A 155 -13.98 -6.83 -11.62
C LEU A 155 -14.55 -7.92 -12.53
N PHE A 156 -15.11 -7.47 -13.64
CA PHE A 156 -15.54 -8.29 -14.74
C PHE A 156 -14.74 -7.90 -15.99
N VAL A 157 -14.40 -8.86 -16.80
CA VAL A 157 -13.57 -8.68 -17.99
C VAL A 157 -14.32 -9.14 -19.22
N ASN A 158 -13.94 -8.62 -20.38
CA ASN A 158 -14.39 -9.11 -21.67
C ASN A 158 -14.29 -10.64 -21.73
N GLU A 159 -15.42 -11.31 -22.01
CA GLU A 159 -15.52 -12.78 -22.02
C GLU A 159 -14.54 -13.42 -22.98
N GLU A 160 -14.25 -12.78 -24.13
CA GLU A 160 -13.26 -13.27 -25.10
C GLU A 160 -11.84 -13.37 -24.56
N LEU A 161 -11.49 -12.51 -23.59
CA LEU A 161 -10.18 -12.49 -22.95
C LEU A 161 -10.08 -13.38 -21.72
N TYR A 162 -11.24 -13.83 -21.20
CA TYR A 162 -11.30 -14.47 -19.88
C TYR A 162 -10.38 -15.67 -19.75
N ASP A 163 -10.50 -16.67 -20.66
CA ASP A 163 -9.76 -17.92 -20.54
C ASP A 163 -8.24 -17.72 -20.71
N MET A 164 -7.83 -16.80 -21.59
CA MET A 164 -6.43 -16.41 -21.76
C MET A 164 -5.89 -15.72 -20.50
N LEU A 165 -6.65 -14.80 -19.94
CA LEU A 165 -6.26 -14.10 -18.71
C LEU A 165 -6.21 -15.05 -17.51
N GLU A 166 -7.20 -15.95 -17.37
CA GLU A 166 -7.21 -16.96 -16.31
C GLU A 166 -5.96 -17.83 -16.39
N ASN A 167 -5.62 -18.34 -17.57
CA ASN A 167 -4.42 -19.15 -17.77
C ASN A 167 -3.13 -18.39 -17.42
N ILE A 168 -3.00 -17.14 -17.86
CA ILE A 168 -1.86 -16.28 -17.52
C ILE A 168 -1.80 -16.07 -15.99
N MET A 169 -2.91 -15.69 -15.37
CA MET A 169 -2.99 -15.34 -13.94
C MET A 169 -2.77 -16.57 -13.05
N MET A 170 -3.07 -17.77 -13.52
CA MET A 170 -2.79 -19.02 -12.81
C MET A 170 -1.30 -19.36 -12.77
N CYS A 171 -0.49 -18.75 -13.61
CA CYS A 171 0.98 -18.91 -13.60
C CYS A 171 1.42 -20.41 -13.52
N GLY A 172 0.82 -21.26 -14.38
CA GLY A 172 1.12 -22.68 -14.44
C GLY A 172 0.43 -23.58 -13.42
N LEU A 173 -0.37 -23.01 -12.53
CA LEU A 173 -1.20 -23.80 -11.62
C LEU A 173 -2.47 -24.27 -12.35
N THR A 174 -2.82 -25.54 -12.17
CA THR A 174 -4.10 -26.11 -12.61
C THR A 174 -5.00 -26.33 -11.40
N LYS A 175 -6.29 -26.59 -11.64
CA LYS A 175 -7.24 -26.91 -10.57
C LYS A 175 -6.83 -28.15 -9.79
N GLU A 176 -6.27 -29.14 -10.48
CA GLU A 176 -5.76 -30.38 -9.90
C GLU A 176 -4.55 -30.12 -8.99
N LYS A 177 -3.58 -29.29 -9.45
CA LYS A 177 -2.42 -28.88 -8.64
C LYS A 177 -2.83 -28.10 -7.39
N ILE A 178 -3.81 -27.20 -7.54
CA ILE A 178 -4.31 -26.40 -6.42
C ILE A 178 -4.97 -27.30 -5.37
N GLY A 179 -5.82 -28.26 -5.78
CA GLY A 179 -6.53 -29.16 -4.90
C GLY A 179 -7.43 -28.42 -3.89
N LYS A 180 -7.54 -28.94 -2.67
CA LYS A 180 -8.27 -28.25 -1.60
C LYS A 180 -7.54 -26.98 -1.18
N ILE A 181 -8.24 -25.84 -1.20
CA ILE A 181 -7.72 -24.53 -0.83
C ILE A 181 -8.81 -23.68 -0.18
N ASN A 182 -8.40 -22.77 0.70
CA ASN A 182 -9.29 -21.72 1.19
C ASN A 182 -9.58 -20.74 0.05
N LEU A 183 -10.82 -20.75 -0.46
CA LEU A 183 -11.23 -19.92 -1.61
C LEU A 183 -11.07 -18.42 -1.35
N ALA A 184 -11.28 -17.95 -0.13
CA ALA A 184 -11.13 -16.54 0.22
C ALA A 184 -9.64 -16.11 0.14
N LYS A 185 -8.73 -16.94 0.67
CA LYS A 185 -7.28 -16.73 0.55
C LYS A 185 -6.83 -16.77 -0.91
N PHE A 186 -7.25 -17.80 -1.65
CA PHE A 186 -6.90 -17.93 -3.07
C PHE A 186 -7.39 -16.72 -3.88
N SER A 187 -8.64 -16.30 -3.70
CA SER A 187 -9.19 -15.12 -4.38
C SER A 187 -8.39 -13.85 -4.08
N ALA A 188 -7.91 -13.71 -2.84
CA ALA A 188 -7.06 -12.58 -2.46
C ALA A 188 -5.68 -12.62 -3.15
N TYR A 189 -5.09 -13.81 -3.29
CA TYR A 189 -3.81 -13.99 -4.01
C TYR A 189 -3.95 -13.78 -5.51
N TYR A 190 -5.02 -14.33 -6.07
CA TYR A 190 -5.37 -14.17 -7.49
C TYR A 190 -5.59 -12.70 -7.85
N ALA A 191 -6.23 -11.93 -6.95
CA ALA A 191 -6.48 -10.51 -7.16
C ALA A 191 -5.23 -9.61 -7.02
N LEU A 192 -4.04 -10.14 -6.70
CA LEU A 192 -2.79 -9.35 -6.65
C LEU A 192 -2.45 -8.70 -8.00
N TYR A 193 -2.90 -9.30 -9.10
CA TYR A 193 -2.75 -8.75 -10.44
C TYR A 193 -3.42 -7.39 -10.63
N THR A 194 -4.40 -7.04 -9.79
CA THR A 194 -5.09 -5.75 -9.83
C THR A 194 -4.36 -4.64 -9.06
N SER A 195 -3.26 -4.98 -8.38
CA SER A 195 -2.48 -4.00 -7.61
C SER A 195 -1.74 -3.05 -8.56
N ALA A 196 -1.95 -1.75 -8.35
CA ALA A 196 -1.16 -0.74 -9.03
C ALA A 196 0.32 -0.88 -8.62
N ALA A 197 1.20 -1.06 -9.61
CA ALA A 197 2.61 -1.30 -9.36
C ALA A 197 3.47 -0.94 -10.58
N SER A 198 4.67 -0.43 -10.33
CA SER A 198 5.65 -0.09 -11.35
C SER A 198 6.53 -1.30 -11.68
N LYS A 199 6.79 -1.51 -12.96
CA LYS A 199 7.73 -2.53 -13.43
C LYS A 199 9.15 -2.20 -12.94
N VAL A 200 9.84 -3.23 -12.48
CA VAL A 200 11.28 -3.19 -12.17
C VAL A 200 12.00 -4.41 -12.75
N ARG A 201 13.31 -4.38 -12.78
CA ARG A 201 14.15 -5.52 -13.18
C ARG A 201 13.82 -6.73 -12.30
N THR A 202 13.65 -7.89 -12.94
CA THR A 202 13.37 -9.15 -12.23
C THR A 202 14.62 -9.61 -11.49
N PRO A 203 14.56 -9.78 -10.16
CA PRO A 203 15.71 -10.18 -9.37
C PRO A 203 15.94 -11.71 -9.44
N ARG A 204 17.14 -12.14 -9.08
CA ARG A 204 17.44 -13.54 -8.74
C ARG A 204 16.98 -13.77 -7.31
N ILE A 205 16.06 -14.69 -7.11
CA ILE A 205 15.34 -14.88 -5.84
C ILE A 205 15.68 -16.21 -5.21
N CYS A 206 16.00 -16.20 -3.91
CA CYS A 206 15.99 -17.37 -3.04
C CYS A 206 14.79 -17.29 -2.10
N VAL A 207 14.02 -18.37 -1.95
CA VAL A 207 12.87 -18.43 -1.03
C VAL A 207 13.25 -19.32 0.13
N VAL A 208 13.38 -18.76 1.33
CA VAL A 208 13.69 -19.49 2.56
C VAL A 208 12.43 -19.76 3.37
N ASP A 209 12.48 -20.76 4.25
CA ASP A 209 11.39 -20.98 5.19
C ASP A 209 11.24 -19.82 6.15
N ASP A 210 10.01 -19.60 6.61
CA ASP A 210 9.79 -18.67 7.73
C ASP A 210 10.35 -19.29 9.02
N PHE A 211 10.79 -18.43 9.93
CA PHE A 211 11.16 -18.86 11.27
C PHE A 211 9.93 -18.83 12.17
N GLU A 212 9.51 -20.01 12.60
CA GLU A 212 8.38 -20.18 13.51
C GLU A 212 8.87 -20.72 14.84
N TYR A 213 8.40 -20.11 15.94
CA TYR A 213 8.58 -20.63 17.28
C TYR A 213 7.23 -20.78 17.99
N VAL A 214 7.17 -21.61 19.01
CA VAL A 214 5.92 -21.94 19.68
C VAL A 214 5.89 -21.30 21.08
N LEU A 215 4.81 -20.56 21.36
CA LEU A 215 4.48 -20.14 22.71
C LEU A 215 3.60 -21.22 23.36
N PRO A 216 4.10 -21.96 24.35
CA PRO A 216 3.34 -23.05 24.93
C PRO A 216 2.21 -22.54 25.83
N ASN A 217 1.14 -23.33 25.92
CA ASN A 217 0.06 -23.18 26.90
C ASN A 217 -0.62 -21.79 26.94
N GLN A 218 -0.79 -21.13 25.79
CA GLN A 218 -1.47 -19.83 25.72
C GLN A 218 -2.97 -19.99 25.95
N GLU A 219 -3.53 -19.22 26.91
CA GLU A 219 -4.97 -19.18 27.14
C GLU A 219 -5.65 -18.36 26.06
N VAL A 220 -6.58 -18.97 25.35
CA VAL A 220 -7.33 -18.34 24.25
C VAL A 220 -8.82 -18.59 24.39
N VAL A 221 -9.61 -17.63 23.94
CA VAL A 221 -11.04 -17.84 23.70
C VAL A 221 -11.18 -18.52 22.34
N TRP A 222 -11.53 -19.80 22.38
CA TRP A 222 -11.72 -20.61 21.19
C TRP A 222 -13.15 -20.48 20.71
N ILE A 223 -13.32 -20.13 19.44
CA ILE A 223 -14.64 -20.04 18.79
C ILE A 223 -14.69 -21.07 17.68
N GLU A 224 -15.63 -21.99 17.76
CA GLU A 224 -15.85 -23.03 16.75
C GLU A 224 -17.33 -23.12 16.38
N GLU A 225 -17.58 -23.51 15.15
CA GLU A 225 -18.94 -23.77 14.67
C GLU A 225 -19.27 -25.23 14.95
N ASN A 226 -20.35 -25.46 15.69
CA ASN A 226 -20.82 -26.82 16.00
C ASN A 226 -21.59 -27.43 14.78
N ASP A 227 -21.95 -28.71 14.90
CA ASP A 227 -22.66 -29.44 13.83
C ASP A 227 -24.01 -28.83 13.43
N GLN A 228 -24.56 -27.95 14.26
CA GLN A 228 -25.81 -27.21 14.00
C GLN A 228 -25.58 -25.84 13.37
N GLY A 229 -24.34 -25.46 13.09
CA GLY A 229 -24.00 -24.14 12.54
C GLY A 229 -24.02 -22.99 13.55
N VAL A 230 -24.03 -23.30 14.85
CA VAL A 230 -24.00 -22.32 15.94
C VAL A 230 -22.56 -22.16 16.42
N LEU A 231 -22.16 -20.90 16.70
CA LEU A 231 -20.84 -20.59 17.23
C LEU A 231 -20.80 -20.86 18.73
N ASP A 232 -19.98 -21.82 19.13
CA ASP A 232 -19.68 -22.10 20.52
C ASP A 232 -18.37 -21.44 20.94
N THR A 233 -18.30 -20.97 22.17
CA THR A 233 -17.11 -20.35 22.76
C THR A 233 -16.63 -21.13 23.97
N SER A 234 -15.34 -21.42 24.02
CA SER A 234 -14.70 -22.08 25.14
C SER A 234 -13.31 -21.50 25.41
N ASN A 235 -12.86 -21.59 26.67
CA ASN A 235 -11.47 -21.27 26.99
C ASN A 235 -10.62 -22.53 26.79
N LYS A 236 -9.59 -22.41 25.94
CA LYS A 236 -8.64 -23.49 25.67
C LYS A 236 -7.22 -23.02 25.94
N LYS A 237 -6.36 -23.94 26.35
CA LYS A 237 -4.90 -23.74 26.32
C LYS A 237 -4.38 -24.36 25.03
N ILE A 238 -3.68 -23.57 24.24
CA ILE A 238 -3.10 -24.01 22.98
C ILE A 238 -1.62 -23.63 22.91
N ASP A 239 -0.88 -24.42 22.19
CA ASP A 239 0.45 -24.04 21.75
C ASP A 239 0.31 -23.14 20.52
N MET A 240 0.75 -21.88 20.66
CA MET A 240 0.55 -20.86 19.64
C MET A 240 1.82 -20.72 18.79
N PRO A 241 1.78 -21.07 17.49
CA PRO A 241 2.90 -20.82 16.60
C PRO A 241 2.98 -19.34 16.25
N ILE A 242 4.18 -18.79 16.34
CA ILE A 242 4.52 -17.40 16.01
C ILE A 242 5.49 -17.40 14.83
N ASN A 243 5.11 -16.75 13.74
CA ASN A 243 5.99 -16.52 12.60
C ASN A 243 6.69 -15.17 12.76
N ALA A 244 8.00 -15.19 13.00
CA ALA A 244 8.80 -14.00 13.28
C ALA A 244 9.01 -13.09 12.05
N PHE A 245 8.91 -13.63 10.83
CA PHE A 245 9.23 -12.93 9.58
C PHE A 245 8.06 -12.84 8.61
N ASP A 246 6.82 -12.97 9.08
CA ASP A 246 5.64 -13.00 8.21
C ASP A 246 5.59 -11.81 7.25
N GLY A 247 5.66 -12.11 5.95
CA GLY A 247 5.60 -11.13 4.86
C GLY A 247 6.84 -10.25 4.70
N ALA A 248 7.95 -10.58 5.37
CA ALA A 248 9.22 -9.87 5.29
C ALA A 248 10.27 -10.61 4.47
N GLY A 249 11.18 -9.86 3.84
CA GLY A 249 12.31 -10.34 3.06
C GLY A 249 13.42 -9.30 2.98
N MET A 250 14.50 -9.65 2.32
CA MET A 250 15.67 -8.80 2.12
C MET A 250 15.95 -8.58 0.64
N VAL A 251 16.49 -7.43 0.30
CA VAL A 251 17.01 -7.09 -1.02
C VAL A 251 18.44 -6.58 -0.90
N SER A 252 19.34 -7.03 -1.79
CA SER A 252 20.72 -6.57 -1.80
C SER A 252 20.80 -5.07 -2.11
N PRO A 253 21.80 -4.35 -1.59
CA PRO A 253 22.00 -2.93 -1.90
C PRO A 253 22.17 -2.67 -3.40
N GLU A 254 22.76 -3.59 -4.14
CA GLU A 254 22.99 -3.52 -5.58
C GLU A 254 21.66 -3.56 -6.33
N MET A 255 20.82 -4.57 -6.07
CA MET A 255 19.51 -4.69 -6.70
C MET A 255 18.58 -3.53 -6.30
N ALA A 256 18.67 -3.07 -5.06
CA ALA A 256 17.91 -1.91 -4.60
C ALA A 256 18.27 -0.63 -5.39
N ARG A 257 19.55 -0.41 -5.75
CA ARG A 257 19.97 0.69 -6.63
C ARG A 257 19.43 0.53 -8.05
N LEU A 258 19.45 -0.69 -8.59
CA LEU A 258 18.88 -0.97 -9.90
C LEU A 258 17.36 -0.67 -9.92
N TRP A 259 16.64 -1.02 -8.85
CA TRP A 259 15.22 -0.68 -8.72
C TRP A 259 14.98 0.81 -8.49
N GLN A 260 15.88 1.49 -7.80
CA GLN A 260 15.85 2.95 -7.68
C GLN A 260 15.87 3.61 -9.07
N GLU A 261 16.79 3.15 -9.96
CA GLU A 261 16.89 3.62 -11.35
C GLU A 261 15.61 3.32 -12.13
N ASP A 262 15.11 2.08 -12.09
CA ASP A 262 13.90 1.66 -12.79
C ASP A 262 12.66 2.50 -12.40
N LEU A 263 12.62 2.92 -11.13
CA LEU A 263 11.55 3.74 -10.57
C LEU A 263 11.77 5.25 -10.78
N GLY A 264 12.94 5.66 -11.28
CA GLY A 264 13.31 7.07 -11.49
C GLY A 264 13.37 7.88 -10.20
N LEU A 265 13.85 7.26 -9.10
CA LEU A 265 13.94 7.92 -7.80
C LEU A 265 15.29 8.60 -7.60
N ASP A 266 15.28 9.77 -6.95
CA ASP A 266 16.47 10.53 -6.58
C ASP A 266 17.09 10.10 -5.23
N TYR A 267 16.60 9.00 -4.65
CA TYR A 267 17.07 8.43 -3.39
C TYR A 267 16.92 6.90 -3.42
N LEU A 268 17.73 6.21 -2.65
CA LEU A 268 17.64 4.77 -2.46
C LEU A 268 16.58 4.47 -1.40
N PRO A 269 15.43 3.85 -1.73
CA PRO A 269 14.46 3.45 -0.70
C PRO A 269 15.03 2.43 0.28
N ALA A 270 14.70 2.57 1.56
CA ALA A 270 15.06 1.60 2.60
C ALA A 270 14.30 0.26 2.43
N SER A 271 13.09 0.32 1.86
CA SER A 271 12.24 -0.86 1.69
C SER A 271 11.31 -0.70 0.49
N PHE A 272 10.92 -1.85 -0.07
CA PHE A 272 10.08 -1.98 -1.27
C PHE A 272 8.96 -2.97 -1.01
N ILE A 273 7.73 -2.64 -1.37
CA ILE A 273 6.62 -3.58 -1.40
C ILE A 273 6.57 -4.21 -2.78
N VAL A 274 6.93 -5.48 -2.85
CA VAL A 274 7.05 -6.21 -4.12
C VAL A 274 5.76 -6.92 -4.52
N ARG A 275 5.59 -7.11 -5.84
CA ARG A 275 4.46 -7.79 -6.47
C ARG A 275 4.91 -8.61 -7.66
N ALA A 276 4.53 -9.89 -7.61
CA ALA A 276 4.60 -10.81 -8.74
C ALA A 276 3.44 -11.81 -8.62
N PRO A 277 3.21 -12.72 -9.58
CA PRO A 277 2.21 -13.78 -9.42
C PRO A 277 2.40 -14.53 -8.11
N PHE A 278 1.38 -14.53 -7.25
CA PHE A 278 1.40 -15.14 -5.91
C PHE A 278 2.52 -14.67 -4.97
N ILE A 279 3.30 -13.67 -5.34
CA ILE A 279 4.31 -13.05 -4.49
C ILE A 279 3.84 -11.68 -4.06
N LYS A 280 3.83 -11.46 -2.75
CA LYS A 280 3.65 -10.16 -2.13
C LYS A 280 4.36 -10.08 -0.78
N GLY A 281 4.92 -8.94 -0.48
CA GLY A 281 5.56 -8.69 0.82
C GLY A 281 6.41 -7.44 0.80
N LEU A 282 7.03 -7.17 1.94
CA LEU A 282 8.00 -6.12 2.12
C LEU A 282 9.40 -6.72 1.99
N VAL A 283 10.25 -6.13 1.15
CA VAL A 283 11.68 -6.43 1.16
C VAL A 283 12.43 -5.18 1.57
N SER A 284 13.37 -5.34 2.49
CA SER A 284 14.17 -4.24 3.05
C SER A 284 15.63 -4.39 2.66
N VAL A 285 16.31 -3.27 2.46
CA VAL A 285 17.70 -3.30 2.01
C VAL A 285 18.60 -3.78 3.13
N PHE A 286 19.28 -4.90 2.89
CA PHE A 286 20.23 -5.48 3.83
C PHE A 286 21.39 -6.10 3.06
N ASP A 287 22.61 -5.89 3.56
CA ASP A 287 23.84 -6.39 2.94
C ASP A 287 24.13 -7.82 3.38
N PHE A 288 23.35 -8.75 2.87
CA PHE A 288 23.49 -10.18 3.20
C PHE A 288 24.74 -10.82 2.54
N TYR A 289 25.35 -10.17 1.54
CA TYR A 289 26.68 -10.61 1.03
C TYR A 289 27.77 -10.35 2.05
N ARG A 290 27.75 -9.15 2.64
CA ARG A 290 28.63 -8.81 3.75
C ARG A 290 28.41 -9.77 4.92
N PHE A 291 27.13 -10.04 5.25
CA PHE A 291 26.76 -10.96 6.33
C PHE A 291 27.31 -12.38 6.07
N ALA A 292 27.18 -12.89 4.85
CA ALA A 292 27.71 -14.19 4.43
C ALA A 292 29.21 -14.32 4.73
N ASN A 293 29.97 -13.28 4.43
CA ASN A 293 31.43 -13.27 4.58
C ASN A 293 31.91 -12.99 6.02
N GLU A 294 31.31 -11.98 6.68
CA GLU A 294 31.83 -11.49 7.97
C GLU A 294 31.23 -12.23 9.17
N VAL A 295 30.02 -12.81 9.03
CA VAL A 295 29.27 -13.38 10.17
C VAL A 295 29.00 -14.87 9.96
N ALA A 296 28.31 -15.22 8.87
CA ALA A 296 27.92 -16.60 8.64
C ALA A 296 29.09 -17.51 8.22
N HIS A 297 30.09 -16.93 7.56
CA HIS A 297 31.20 -17.66 6.94
C HIS A 297 30.68 -18.81 6.05
N LYS A 298 29.60 -18.55 5.30
CA LYS A 298 28.93 -19.49 4.41
C LYS A 298 28.72 -18.86 3.04
N GLU A 299 29.08 -19.59 1.99
CA GLU A 299 28.92 -19.13 0.60
C GLU A 299 27.51 -19.38 0.05
N TYR A 300 26.75 -20.31 0.64
CA TYR A 300 25.50 -20.82 0.10
C TYR A 300 24.31 -20.60 1.06
N ILE A 301 23.16 -20.31 0.45
CA ILE A 301 21.85 -20.33 1.12
C ILE A 301 21.05 -21.48 0.51
N THR A 302 20.33 -22.24 1.33
CA THR A 302 19.43 -23.31 0.91
C THR A 302 17.99 -22.80 0.87
N ASP A 303 17.31 -22.97 -0.26
CA ASP A 303 15.90 -22.58 -0.38
C ASP A 303 14.95 -23.60 0.26
N HIS A 304 13.66 -23.28 0.30
CA HIS A 304 12.59 -24.13 0.83
C HIS A 304 12.57 -25.54 0.21
N TRP A 305 12.99 -25.69 -1.04
CA TRP A 305 12.98 -26.98 -1.76
C TRP A 305 14.31 -27.74 -1.67
N GLY A 306 15.28 -27.22 -0.92
CA GLY A 306 16.60 -27.83 -0.74
C GLY A 306 17.64 -27.48 -1.82
N GLN A 307 17.30 -26.55 -2.74
CA GLN A 307 18.26 -26.08 -3.73
C GLN A 307 19.21 -25.07 -3.10
N GLN A 308 20.52 -25.23 -3.37
CA GLN A 308 21.55 -24.31 -2.90
C GLN A 308 21.84 -23.23 -3.94
N TYR A 309 21.97 -22.00 -3.48
CA TYR A 309 22.36 -20.83 -4.27
C TYR A 309 23.54 -20.13 -3.61
N ARG A 310 24.50 -19.70 -4.42
CA ARG A 310 25.57 -18.84 -3.90
C ARG A 310 24.99 -17.49 -3.46
N ALA A 311 25.42 -16.99 -2.31
CA ALA A 311 24.90 -15.74 -1.76
C ALA A 311 25.13 -14.55 -2.70
N ASP A 312 26.25 -14.51 -3.43
CA ASP A 312 26.59 -13.47 -4.41
C ASP A 312 25.78 -13.56 -5.73
N GLU A 313 25.05 -14.65 -5.93
CA GLU A 313 24.14 -14.84 -7.06
C GLU A 313 22.68 -14.52 -6.73
N ILE A 314 22.38 -14.15 -5.48
CA ILE A 314 21.03 -13.82 -5.02
C ILE A 314 20.88 -12.29 -4.94
N ASP A 315 19.79 -11.77 -5.45
CA ASP A 315 19.45 -10.35 -5.35
C ASP A 315 18.40 -10.10 -4.25
N VAL A 316 17.52 -11.08 -4.03
CA VAL A 316 16.41 -10.98 -3.08
C VAL A 316 16.23 -12.30 -2.35
N ILE A 317 16.09 -12.23 -1.03
CA ILE A 317 15.68 -13.35 -0.19
C ILE A 317 14.24 -13.10 0.24
N LEU A 318 13.33 -14.01 -0.12
CA LEU A 318 11.93 -14.00 0.30
C LEU A 318 11.69 -15.10 1.34
N SER A 319 10.75 -14.88 2.25
CA SER A 319 10.22 -15.95 3.09
C SER A 319 9.05 -16.68 2.39
N THR A 320 8.75 -17.90 2.83
CA THR A 320 7.62 -18.69 2.31
C THR A 320 6.28 -17.98 2.52
N SER A 321 6.11 -17.20 3.57
CA SER A 321 4.91 -16.36 3.76
C SER A 321 4.72 -15.28 2.69
N GLN A 322 5.77 -14.88 2.00
CA GLN A 322 5.68 -13.95 0.87
C GLN A 322 5.28 -14.63 -0.44
N PHE A 323 5.62 -15.89 -0.62
CA PHE A 323 5.26 -16.69 -1.79
C PHE A 323 4.02 -17.55 -1.49
N LYS A 324 2.83 -16.99 -1.65
CA LYS A 324 1.55 -17.54 -1.16
C LYS A 324 1.16 -18.92 -1.68
N MET A 325 1.71 -19.35 -2.81
CA MET A 325 1.42 -20.65 -3.43
C MET A 325 2.65 -21.57 -3.48
N TYR A 326 3.69 -21.32 -2.69
CA TYR A 326 4.95 -22.06 -2.72
C TYR A 326 4.78 -23.57 -2.65
N LYS A 327 3.86 -24.07 -1.80
CA LYS A 327 3.54 -25.51 -1.66
C LYS A 327 2.96 -26.17 -2.94
N LYS A 328 2.60 -25.37 -3.96
CA LYS A 328 1.97 -25.86 -5.19
C LYS A 328 2.94 -25.94 -6.36
N TYR A 329 4.17 -25.51 -6.17
CA TYR A 329 5.28 -25.65 -7.11
C TYR A 329 6.30 -26.64 -6.56
N ALA A 330 6.88 -27.45 -7.44
CA ALA A 330 7.92 -28.41 -7.07
C ALA A 330 9.28 -27.73 -6.81
N SER A 331 9.47 -26.50 -7.31
CA SER A 331 10.67 -25.69 -7.10
C SER A 331 10.39 -24.23 -7.47
N PHE A 332 11.27 -23.32 -7.05
CA PHE A 332 11.21 -21.95 -7.54
C PHE A 332 11.56 -21.83 -9.03
N VAL A 333 12.35 -22.76 -9.54
CA VAL A 333 12.68 -22.85 -10.98
C VAL A 333 11.43 -23.13 -11.81
N GLU A 334 10.56 -24.04 -11.36
CA GLU A 334 9.27 -24.31 -12.00
C GLU A 334 8.39 -23.05 -12.06
N TYR A 335 8.28 -22.34 -10.94
CA TYR A 335 7.56 -21.07 -10.91
C TYR A 335 8.13 -20.05 -11.92
N MET A 336 9.46 -19.88 -11.95
CA MET A 336 10.12 -18.95 -12.86
C MET A 336 9.99 -19.35 -14.33
N TYR A 337 9.89 -20.63 -14.63
CA TYR A 337 9.56 -21.12 -15.99
C TYR A 337 8.21 -20.56 -16.45
N TYR A 338 7.16 -20.71 -15.64
CA TYR A 338 5.83 -20.18 -15.98
C TYR A 338 5.78 -18.66 -15.93
N PHE A 339 6.49 -18.04 -15.00
CA PHE A 339 6.64 -16.60 -14.94
C PHE A 339 7.16 -16.02 -16.28
N LYS A 340 8.21 -16.61 -16.83
CA LYS A 340 8.79 -16.22 -18.12
C LYS A 340 7.87 -16.59 -19.30
N LYS A 341 7.34 -17.80 -19.30
CA LYS A 341 6.45 -18.32 -20.37
C LYS A 341 5.24 -17.40 -20.60
N PHE A 342 4.61 -16.92 -19.55
CA PHE A 342 3.46 -16.02 -19.65
C PHE A 342 3.83 -14.52 -19.75
N GLY A 343 5.13 -14.21 -19.74
CA GLY A 343 5.60 -12.82 -19.83
C GLY A 343 5.20 -11.98 -18.62
N HIS A 344 5.25 -12.57 -17.43
CA HIS A 344 5.07 -11.84 -16.19
C HIS A 344 6.21 -10.87 -15.95
N ILE A 345 5.95 -9.86 -15.14
CA ILE A 345 6.91 -8.85 -14.75
C ILE A 345 6.98 -8.75 -13.22
N PHE A 346 8.17 -8.49 -12.71
CA PHE A 346 8.35 -8.16 -11.32
C PHE A 346 8.05 -6.68 -11.11
N ASN A 347 7.34 -6.35 -10.03
CA ASN A 347 6.85 -5.00 -9.81
C ASN A 347 7.07 -4.57 -8.37
N VAL A 348 7.15 -3.25 -8.18
CA VAL A 348 7.13 -2.58 -6.90
C VAL A 348 5.86 -1.73 -6.79
N ALA A 349 5.04 -2.03 -5.79
CA ALA A 349 3.79 -1.33 -5.54
C ALA A 349 3.99 -0.05 -4.70
N ARG A 350 4.98 -0.05 -3.82
CA ARG A 350 5.30 1.09 -2.96
C ARG A 350 6.75 1.01 -2.48
N VAL A 351 7.32 2.16 -2.16
CA VAL A 351 8.64 2.28 -1.53
C VAL A 351 8.53 3.07 -0.22
N SER A 352 9.54 2.91 0.64
CA SER A 352 9.69 3.76 1.81
C SER A 352 9.95 5.21 1.41
N LYS A 353 9.63 6.16 2.29
CA LYS A 353 9.79 7.58 2.03
C LYS A 353 11.27 8.00 2.05
N LYS A 354 11.61 9.06 1.31
CA LYS A 354 12.93 9.68 1.32
C LYS A 354 13.27 10.28 2.70
N LYS A 355 12.29 10.84 3.36
CA LYS A 355 12.41 11.48 4.67
C LYS A 355 11.12 11.28 5.45
N ASN A 356 11.23 10.95 6.70
CA ASN A 356 10.06 10.90 7.59
C ASN A 356 9.58 12.30 7.91
N ASN A 357 8.28 12.47 8.01
CA ASN A 357 7.71 13.71 8.50
C ASN A 357 8.05 13.88 9.99
N GLU A 358 8.29 15.11 10.41
CA GLU A 358 8.51 15.41 11.84
C GLU A 358 7.22 15.28 12.64
N MET A 359 6.11 15.68 12.03
CA MET A 359 4.78 15.64 12.64
C MET A 359 3.85 14.76 11.82
N THR A 360 2.98 14.03 12.50
CA THR A 360 1.93 13.22 11.86
C THR A 360 0.59 13.40 12.55
N THR A 361 -0.47 12.90 11.94
CA THR A 361 -1.79 12.87 12.58
C THR A 361 -1.94 11.59 13.38
N LEU A 362 -2.15 11.70 14.68
CA LEU A 362 -2.41 10.59 15.58
C LEU A 362 -3.62 9.78 15.11
N ASN A 363 -3.52 8.45 15.19
CA ASN A 363 -4.68 7.61 15.02
C ASN A 363 -5.66 7.84 16.18
N TYR A 364 -6.89 8.21 15.87
CA TYR A 364 -7.95 8.47 16.87
C TYR A 364 -8.20 7.29 17.81
N GLN A 365 -7.95 6.05 17.37
CA GLN A 365 -8.11 4.85 18.19
C GLN A 365 -7.14 4.82 19.38
N TYR A 366 -6.00 5.48 19.27
CA TYR A 366 -5.06 5.61 20.39
C TYR A 366 -5.72 6.24 21.64
N ILE A 367 -6.49 7.31 21.42
CA ILE A 367 -7.23 7.96 22.51
C ILE A 367 -8.41 7.11 22.98
N GLN A 368 -9.05 6.37 22.05
CA GLN A 368 -10.21 5.54 22.39
C GLN A 368 -9.85 4.26 23.16
N THR A 369 -8.68 3.69 22.93
CA THR A 369 -8.27 2.42 23.55
C THR A 369 -7.51 2.58 24.85
N ASN A 370 -7.02 3.76 25.18
CA ASN A 370 -6.23 4.03 26.37
C ASN A 370 -7.00 4.92 27.37
N LYS A 371 -6.63 4.83 28.63
CA LYS A 371 -7.11 5.75 29.67
C LYS A 371 -6.11 6.88 29.82
N PHE A 372 -6.59 8.11 29.70
CA PHE A 372 -5.78 9.31 29.81
C PHE A 372 -6.32 10.24 30.90
N THR A 373 -5.40 10.96 31.54
CA THR A 373 -5.76 12.12 32.36
C THR A 373 -6.05 13.33 31.45
N GLU A 374 -6.78 14.29 31.98
CA GLU A 374 -7.05 15.56 31.27
C GLU A 374 -5.74 16.27 30.90
N GLU A 375 -4.76 16.25 31.79
CA GLU A 375 -3.44 16.84 31.56
C GLU A 375 -2.71 16.19 30.37
N THR A 376 -2.73 14.86 30.29
CA THR A 376 -2.14 14.11 29.18
C THR A 376 -2.81 14.47 27.84
N ILE A 377 -4.15 14.56 27.83
CA ILE A 377 -4.88 14.94 26.62
C ILE A 377 -4.55 16.39 26.22
N LYS A 378 -4.47 17.32 27.18
CA LYS A 378 -4.05 18.70 26.90
C LYS A 378 -2.63 18.74 26.33
N GLY A 379 -1.70 17.98 26.88
CA GLY A 379 -0.35 17.85 26.35
C GLY A 379 -0.32 17.31 24.91
N LEU A 380 -1.06 16.24 24.60
CA LEU A 380 -1.18 15.70 23.25
C LEU A 380 -1.83 16.68 22.28
N ALA A 381 -2.76 17.52 22.74
CA ALA A 381 -3.47 18.47 21.90
C ALA A 381 -2.72 19.80 21.70
N SER A 382 -1.71 20.12 22.53
CA SER A 382 -1.05 21.42 22.58
C SER A 382 -0.57 21.88 21.20
N TYR A 383 0.22 21.07 20.51
CA TYR A 383 0.72 21.41 19.19
C TYR A 383 -0.42 21.67 18.17
N THR A 384 -1.47 20.86 18.20
CA THR A 384 -2.64 21.06 17.31
C THR A 384 -3.36 22.36 17.61
N THR A 385 -3.48 22.70 18.89
CA THR A 385 -4.12 23.92 19.35
C THR A 385 -3.31 25.15 18.93
N ASP A 386 -2.00 25.14 19.20
CA ASP A 386 -1.08 26.23 18.84
C ASP A 386 -1.04 26.44 17.32
N TRP A 387 -1.00 25.33 16.56
CA TRP A 387 -1.05 25.37 15.10
C TRP A 387 -2.35 26.01 14.59
N LEU A 388 -3.50 25.63 15.15
CA LEU A 388 -4.79 26.22 14.80
C LEU A 388 -4.87 27.71 15.19
N GLN A 389 -4.32 28.10 16.35
CA GLN A 389 -4.27 29.48 16.78
C GLN A 389 -3.47 30.35 15.80
N LYS A 390 -2.31 29.88 15.32
CA LYS A 390 -1.54 30.57 14.28
C LYS A 390 -2.32 30.74 12.99
N VAL A 391 -3.04 29.70 12.52
CA VAL A 391 -3.92 29.84 11.36
C VAL A 391 -5.03 30.86 11.60
N MET A 392 -5.64 30.85 12.78
CA MET A 392 -6.73 31.75 13.11
C MET A 392 -6.27 33.22 13.28
N SER A 393 -5.02 33.43 13.71
CA SER A 393 -4.41 34.77 13.75
C SER A 393 -4.01 35.31 12.38
N GLY A 394 -4.16 34.50 11.32
CA GLY A 394 -3.84 34.93 9.95
C GLY A 394 -2.37 34.72 9.57
N ASP A 395 -1.62 33.89 10.32
CA ASP A 395 -0.26 33.56 9.95
C ASP A 395 -0.23 32.94 8.54
N ARG A 396 0.56 33.57 7.66
CA ARG A 396 0.62 33.24 6.24
C ARG A 396 1.08 31.79 6.01
N LEU A 397 2.19 31.39 6.64
CA LEU A 397 2.77 30.08 6.45
C LEU A 397 1.81 28.97 6.92
N PHE A 398 1.24 29.13 8.11
CA PHE A 398 0.32 28.13 8.66
C PHE A 398 -1.00 28.08 7.89
N THR A 399 -1.47 29.20 7.36
CA THR A 399 -2.66 29.25 6.49
C THR A 399 -2.39 28.54 5.15
N MET A 400 -1.22 28.74 4.54
CA MET A 400 -0.81 28.03 3.33
C MET A 400 -0.69 26.52 3.58
N LEU A 401 -0.06 26.10 4.68
CA LEU A 401 0.02 24.69 5.09
C LEU A 401 -1.37 24.06 5.25
N LEU A 402 -2.31 24.79 5.86
CA LEU A 402 -3.69 24.32 5.99
C LEU A 402 -4.36 24.11 4.63
N VAL A 403 -4.25 25.06 3.73
CA VAL A 403 -4.87 25.02 2.38
C VAL A 403 -4.28 23.89 1.55
N MET A 404 -3.00 23.62 1.68
CA MET A 404 -2.30 22.52 1.01
C MET A 404 -2.55 21.15 1.65
N GLY A 405 -3.19 21.09 2.82
CA GLY A 405 -3.34 19.88 3.60
C GLY A 405 -2.02 19.37 4.20
N ALA A 406 -0.98 20.21 4.23
CA ALA A 406 0.30 19.89 4.82
C ALA A 406 0.25 20.02 6.35
N GLN A 407 1.07 19.22 7.05
CA GLN A 407 1.08 19.15 8.51
C GLN A 407 2.40 19.68 9.09
N ASN A 408 3.38 19.92 8.24
CA ASN A 408 4.75 20.11 8.66
C ASN A 408 5.10 21.60 8.80
N SER A 409 5.46 22.01 10.02
CA SER A 409 6.01 23.33 10.32
C SER A 409 7.51 23.45 9.96
N GLY A 410 8.18 22.33 9.66
CA GLY A 410 9.59 22.28 9.25
C GLY A 410 9.81 22.47 7.74
N ALA A 411 8.74 22.56 6.94
CA ALA A 411 8.87 22.91 5.53
C ALA A 411 9.23 24.40 5.42
N THR A 412 10.28 24.70 4.69
CA THR A 412 10.61 26.09 4.35
C THR A 412 9.53 26.66 3.45
N GLU A 413 9.32 27.98 3.51
CA GLU A 413 8.37 28.66 2.63
C GLU A 413 8.63 28.29 1.16
N GLN A 414 9.89 28.16 0.76
CA GLN A 414 10.28 27.77 -0.59
C GLN A 414 9.86 26.33 -0.97
N GLU A 415 9.93 25.39 -0.04
CA GLU A 415 9.46 24.01 -0.28
C GLU A 415 7.92 23.98 -0.41
N VAL A 416 7.22 24.79 0.37
CA VAL A 416 5.78 24.98 0.27
C VAL A 416 5.43 25.58 -1.09
N LEU A 417 6.16 26.61 -1.52
CA LEU A 417 5.97 27.33 -2.78
C LEU A 417 6.18 26.43 -4.01
N ASN A 418 7.12 25.51 -3.96
CA ASN A 418 7.44 24.61 -5.08
C ASN A 418 6.40 23.50 -5.28
N ASN A 419 5.48 23.29 -4.34
CA ASN A 419 4.49 22.20 -4.37
C ASN A 419 3.03 22.69 -4.36
N LEU A 420 2.78 23.91 -4.85
CA LEU A 420 1.46 24.53 -4.82
C LEU A 420 0.51 23.96 -5.87
N ASP A 421 -0.33 23.01 -5.48
CA ASP A 421 -1.40 22.45 -6.32
C ASP A 421 -2.74 23.21 -6.20
N SER A 422 -2.87 24.09 -5.22
CA SER A 422 -4.11 24.85 -4.94
C SER A 422 -4.04 26.29 -5.48
N ASP A 423 -5.07 26.71 -6.22
CA ASP A 423 -5.18 28.09 -6.72
C ASP A 423 -5.22 29.10 -5.57
N VAL A 424 -5.86 28.75 -4.46
CA VAL A 424 -5.90 29.59 -3.24
C VAL A 424 -4.51 29.72 -2.63
N ALA A 425 -3.74 28.63 -2.53
CA ALA A 425 -2.37 28.68 -2.02
C ALA A 425 -1.47 29.50 -2.94
N ARG A 426 -1.62 29.38 -4.26
CA ARG A 426 -0.90 30.21 -5.24
C ARG A 426 -1.25 31.69 -5.09
N ALA A 427 -2.50 32.02 -4.85
CA ALA A 427 -2.93 33.39 -4.65
C ALA A 427 -2.27 34.05 -3.40
N PHE A 428 -2.06 33.28 -2.34
CA PHE A 428 -1.31 33.73 -1.16
C PHE A 428 0.15 34.12 -1.46
N MET A 429 0.74 33.58 -2.53
CA MET A 429 2.10 33.96 -2.94
C MET A 429 2.17 35.38 -3.50
N TYR A 430 1.10 35.83 -4.18
CA TYR A 430 1.09 37.10 -4.86
C TYR A 430 0.61 38.24 -3.95
N SER A 431 -0.22 37.94 -2.96
CA SER A 431 -0.74 38.96 -2.03
C SER A 431 -1.15 38.34 -0.69
N GLU A 432 -0.64 38.90 0.39
CA GLU A 432 -1.08 38.54 1.74
C GLU A 432 -2.52 38.95 2.00
N ASP A 433 -2.96 40.01 1.31
CA ASP A 433 -4.31 40.53 1.45
C ASP A 433 -5.39 39.62 0.88
N ILE A 434 -5.00 38.55 0.16
CA ILE A 434 -5.94 37.54 -0.37
C ILE A 434 -6.77 36.90 0.75
N ILE A 435 -6.26 36.86 1.99
CA ILE A 435 -7.01 36.37 3.16
C ILE A 435 -8.24 37.22 3.45
N LYS A 436 -8.26 38.50 3.00
CA LYS A 436 -9.38 39.43 3.16
C LYS A 436 -10.50 39.14 2.16
N ASP A 437 -10.20 38.43 1.07
CA ASP A 437 -11.20 38.01 0.08
C ASP A 437 -12.26 37.10 0.70
N THR A 438 -13.53 37.38 0.43
CA THR A 438 -14.66 36.69 1.05
C THR A 438 -14.70 35.18 0.71
N TYR A 439 -14.35 34.82 -0.52
CA TYR A 439 -14.31 33.43 -0.94
C TYR A 439 -13.18 32.68 -0.24
N VAL A 440 -11.98 33.26 -0.21
CA VAL A 440 -10.81 32.67 0.44
C VAL A 440 -11.05 32.48 1.94
N ARG A 441 -11.56 33.50 2.62
CA ARG A 441 -11.94 33.41 4.04
C ARG A 441 -12.91 32.28 4.31
N LYS A 442 -13.93 32.14 3.47
CA LYS A 442 -14.92 31.04 3.60
C LYS A 442 -14.30 29.66 3.41
N GLN A 443 -13.35 29.52 2.48
CA GLN A 443 -12.63 28.25 2.28
C GLN A 443 -11.72 27.92 3.48
N VAL A 444 -10.95 28.88 3.95
CA VAL A 444 -10.07 28.72 5.13
C VAL A 444 -10.89 28.37 6.37
N SER A 445 -12.01 29.09 6.63
CA SER A 445 -12.91 28.80 7.76
C SER A 445 -13.44 27.36 7.73
N LYS A 446 -13.87 26.87 6.55
CA LYS A 446 -14.31 25.48 6.41
C LYS A 446 -13.19 24.46 6.72
N LEU A 447 -11.94 24.77 6.33
CA LEU A 447 -10.80 23.91 6.63
C LEU A 447 -10.47 23.92 8.12
N ILE A 448 -10.54 25.07 8.77
CA ILE A 448 -10.37 25.21 10.23
C ILE A 448 -11.45 24.38 10.96
N GLU A 449 -12.73 24.56 10.61
CA GLU A 449 -13.83 23.77 11.19
C GLU A 449 -13.61 22.26 11.02
N LYS A 450 -13.15 21.82 9.83
CA LYS A 450 -12.82 20.43 9.57
C LYS A 450 -11.71 19.93 10.50
N LYS A 451 -10.66 20.73 10.69
CA LYS A 451 -9.54 20.38 11.60
C LYS A 451 -9.98 20.33 13.06
N ILE A 452 -10.80 21.28 13.50
CA ILE A 452 -11.37 21.25 14.86
C ILE A 452 -12.23 19.98 15.07
N LYS A 453 -13.09 19.64 14.09
CA LYS A 453 -13.87 18.39 14.14
C LYS A 453 -12.97 17.15 14.20
N GLN A 454 -11.87 17.15 13.46
CA GLN A 454 -10.89 16.06 13.50
C GLN A 454 -10.17 15.97 14.86
N ALA A 455 -9.76 17.11 15.43
CA ALA A 455 -9.14 17.16 16.76
C ALA A 455 -10.08 16.65 17.86
N LYS A 456 -11.37 17.03 17.82
CA LYS A 456 -12.39 16.55 18.76
C LYS A 456 -12.56 15.02 18.79
N ILE A 457 -12.23 14.31 17.72
CA ILE A 457 -12.25 12.85 17.67
C ILE A 457 -10.85 12.23 17.84
N GLY A 458 -9.86 13.00 18.33
CA GLY A 458 -8.53 12.49 18.64
C GLY A 458 -7.55 12.45 17.47
N LYS A 459 -7.86 13.05 16.32
CA LYS A 459 -6.90 13.21 15.21
C LYS A 459 -6.01 14.42 15.44
N LEU A 460 -5.11 14.31 16.38
CA LEU A 460 -4.19 15.35 16.81
C LEU A 460 -2.89 15.30 16.02
N TYR A 461 -2.20 16.41 15.89
CA TYR A 461 -0.83 16.43 15.38
C TYR A 461 0.14 16.07 16.50
N VAL A 462 0.98 15.10 16.26
CA VAL A 462 1.98 14.61 17.20
C VAL A 462 3.34 14.46 16.53
N ASP A 463 4.40 14.57 17.32
CA ASP A 463 5.74 14.19 16.87
C ASP A 463 5.77 12.70 16.61
N GLY A 464 5.90 12.32 15.36
CA GLY A 464 5.80 10.92 14.96
C GLY A 464 5.85 10.75 13.45
N SER A 465 5.97 9.50 13.01
CA SER A 465 5.97 9.12 11.61
C SER A 465 5.11 7.87 11.37
N TYR A 466 4.76 7.68 10.10
CA TYR A 466 4.17 6.43 9.63
C TYR A 466 5.25 5.68 8.87
N ASP A 467 5.76 4.61 9.46
CA ASP A 467 6.87 3.82 8.96
C ASP A 467 6.49 2.37 8.70
N PHE A 468 7.28 1.66 7.90
CA PHE A 468 7.17 0.22 7.81
C PHE A 468 7.72 -0.41 9.09
N THR A 469 7.01 -1.40 9.62
CA THR A 469 7.54 -2.30 10.63
C THR A 469 8.30 -3.42 9.94
N ILE A 470 9.54 -3.62 10.35
CA ILE A 470 10.50 -4.52 9.74
C ILE A 470 11.03 -5.43 10.85
N PRO A 471 11.03 -6.77 10.70
CA PRO A 471 11.68 -7.63 11.67
C PRO A 471 13.19 -7.37 11.70
N ASP A 472 13.85 -7.75 12.76
CA ASP A 472 15.31 -7.68 12.84
C ASP A 472 15.96 -8.39 11.64
N LEU A 473 16.51 -7.60 10.71
CA LEU A 473 17.08 -8.12 9.47
C LEU A 473 18.36 -8.93 9.69
N TYR A 474 19.06 -8.68 10.79
CA TYR A 474 20.21 -9.46 11.19
C TYR A 474 19.77 -10.87 11.61
N ALA A 475 18.73 -10.98 12.42
CA ALA A 475 18.12 -12.26 12.79
C ALA A 475 17.59 -13.01 11.56
N PHE A 476 17.01 -12.26 10.59
CA PHE A 476 16.54 -12.88 9.36
C PHE A 476 17.70 -13.41 8.52
N ALA A 477 18.83 -12.72 8.48
CA ALA A 477 20.04 -13.21 7.80
C ALA A 477 20.61 -14.45 8.52
N GLU A 478 20.69 -14.45 9.86
CA GLU A 478 21.09 -15.62 10.63
C GLU A 478 20.26 -16.85 10.23
N HIS A 479 18.94 -16.70 10.22
CA HIS A 479 18.03 -17.78 9.82
C HIS A 479 18.25 -18.22 8.36
N ALA A 480 18.36 -17.30 7.42
CA ALA A 480 18.55 -17.59 6.00
C ALA A 480 19.85 -18.38 5.73
N PHE A 481 20.89 -18.14 6.53
CA PHE A 481 22.15 -18.87 6.48
C PHE A 481 22.17 -20.12 7.39
N GLY A 482 21.01 -20.54 7.95
CA GLY A 482 20.89 -21.75 8.78
C GLY A 482 21.62 -21.62 10.12
N MET A 483 21.62 -20.44 10.71
CA MET A 483 22.07 -20.15 12.06
C MET A 483 20.87 -19.97 12.98
N GLU A 484 21.06 -20.09 14.29
CA GLU A 484 20.03 -19.73 15.27
C GLU A 484 19.78 -18.21 15.22
N PRO A 485 18.53 -17.75 14.99
CA PRO A 485 18.26 -16.33 14.88
C PRO A 485 18.24 -15.68 16.26
N VAL A 486 19.24 -14.89 16.56
CA VAL A 486 19.35 -14.12 17.81
C VAL A 486 19.02 -12.66 17.58
N GLY A 487 19.54 -12.08 16.51
CA GLY A 487 19.37 -10.68 16.13
C GLY A 487 20.22 -9.69 16.94
N LEU A 488 20.01 -8.41 16.66
CA LEU A 488 20.71 -7.32 17.37
C LEU A 488 19.87 -6.64 18.43
N LEU A 489 18.57 -6.79 18.38
CA LEU A 489 17.64 -6.13 19.30
C LEU A 489 17.26 -7.06 20.45
N LYS A 490 17.14 -6.50 21.66
CA LYS A 490 16.63 -7.21 22.85
C LYS A 490 15.11 -7.10 22.93
N ALA A 491 14.49 -7.98 23.71
CA ALA A 491 13.05 -7.92 23.96
C ALA A 491 12.64 -6.54 24.51
N GLY A 492 11.59 -5.96 23.92
CA GLY A 492 11.12 -4.61 24.23
C GLY A 492 11.96 -3.48 23.64
N GLU A 493 12.91 -3.80 22.76
CA GLU A 493 13.67 -2.81 22.00
C GLU A 493 13.21 -2.74 20.55
N CYS A 494 13.44 -1.57 19.96
CA CYS A 494 13.34 -1.35 18.53
C CYS A 494 14.48 -0.44 18.05
N TRP A 495 14.70 -0.41 16.76
CA TRP A 495 15.66 0.51 16.15
C TRP A 495 14.97 1.33 15.06
N ASN A 496 15.18 2.64 15.12
CA ASN A 496 14.70 3.58 14.11
C ASN A 496 15.67 4.76 14.06
N LYS A 497 16.24 4.98 12.89
CA LYS A 497 17.27 5.99 12.69
C LYS A 497 16.84 7.39 13.15
N ARG A 498 15.60 7.79 12.87
CA ARG A 498 15.09 9.11 13.26
C ARG A 498 15.14 9.31 14.77
N TRP A 499 14.72 8.30 15.54
CA TRP A 499 14.68 8.40 17.01
C TRP A 499 16.05 8.27 17.63
N VAL A 500 16.94 7.46 17.00
CA VAL A 500 18.37 7.42 17.37
C VAL A 500 19.00 8.79 17.16
N ASP A 501 18.80 9.42 15.99
CA ASP A 501 19.36 10.74 15.67
C ASP A 501 18.81 11.84 16.58
N LYS A 502 17.55 11.72 17.07
CA LYS A 502 16.95 12.63 18.06
C LYS A 502 17.42 12.36 19.50
N GLY A 503 18.06 11.24 19.75
CA GLY A 503 18.43 10.84 21.11
C GLY A 503 17.24 10.45 21.99
N SER A 504 16.11 10.09 21.38
CA SER A 504 14.89 9.70 22.12
C SER A 504 15.03 8.30 22.68
N PRO A 505 14.96 8.08 24.00
CA PRO A 505 15.23 6.76 24.59
C PRO A 505 14.06 5.79 24.44
N VAL A 506 12.86 6.30 24.19
CA VAL A 506 11.61 5.52 24.18
C VAL A 506 10.66 6.04 23.11
N VAL A 507 9.94 5.13 22.47
CA VAL A 507 8.87 5.44 21.51
C VAL A 507 7.62 4.64 21.85
N THR A 508 6.47 5.11 21.40
CA THR A 508 5.23 4.33 21.39
C THR A 508 4.95 3.85 19.97
N LEU A 509 4.94 2.54 19.80
CA LEU A 509 4.56 1.87 18.55
C LEU A 509 3.10 1.48 18.60
N MET A 510 2.34 1.77 17.57
CA MET A 510 0.96 1.33 17.42
C MET A 510 0.62 1.03 15.97
N ARG A 511 -0.31 0.11 15.77
CA ARG A 511 -0.85 -0.24 14.46
C ARG A 511 -2.37 -0.11 14.43
N SER A 512 -2.91 0.47 13.38
CA SER A 512 -4.36 0.51 13.16
C SER A 512 -4.85 -0.76 12.41
N PRO A 513 -6.02 -1.32 12.77
CA PRO A 513 -6.93 -0.89 13.83
C PRO A 513 -6.47 -1.33 15.22
N LEU A 514 -6.60 -0.44 16.21
CA LEU A 514 -6.37 -0.74 17.62
C LEU A 514 -7.67 -1.25 18.25
N VAL A 515 -7.63 -2.40 18.88
CA VAL A 515 -8.78 -3.01 19.59
C VAL A 515 -8.56 -3.11 21.09
N ALA A 516 -7.31 -3.13 21.52
CA ALA A 516 -6.94 -3.27 22.93
C ALA A 516 -5.80 -2.32 23.33
N PRO A 517 -5.72 -1.89 24.61
CA PRO A 517 -4.62 -1.07 25.11
C PRO A 517 -3.24 -1.71 24.92
N GLY A 518 -3.14 -3.04 25.03
CA GLY A 518 -1.89 -3.80 24.85
C GLY A 518 -1.28 -3.72 23.45
N GLU A 519 -2.05 -3.27 22.44
CA GLU A 519 -1.54 -3.04 21.08
C GLU A 519 -0.76 -1.72 20.95
N ASN A 520 -0.73 -0.89 22.00
CA ASN A 520 0.15 0.27 22.12
C ASN A 520 1.41 -0.17 22.86
N ARG A 521 2.51 -0.31 22.13
CA ARG A 521 3.77 -0.81 22.69
C ARG A 521 4.72 0.32 23.01
N LYS A 522 5.12 0.45 24.25
CA LYS A 522 6.24 1.29 24.66
C LYS A 522 7.53 0.51 24.44
N LEU A 523 8.40 0.99 23.57
CA LEU A 523 9.65 0.34 23.19
C LEU A 523 10.82 1.25 23.51
N LYS A 524 11.93 0.65 23.93
CA LYS A 524 13.21 1.34 24.07
C LYS A 524 13.89 1.43 22.71
N ILE A 525 14.47 2.57 22.41
CA ILE A 525 15.31 2.72 21.23
C ILE A 525 16.69 2.13 21.52
N SER A 526 17.14 1.23 20.68
CA SER A 526 18.49 0.71 20.73
C SER A 526 19.47 1.71 20.16
N PHE A 527 20.52 2.04 20.92
CA PHE A 527 21.65 2.86 20.51
C PHE A 527 22.91 2.01 20.24
N ASP A 528 22.75 0.69 20.09
CA ASP A 528 23.87 -0.20 19.75
C ASP A 528 24.47 0.19 18.38
N GLU A 529 25.77 0.44 18.35
CA GLU A 529 26.48 0.82 17.11
C GLU A 529 26.42 -0.28 16.04
N ARG A 530 26.24 -1.56 16.44
CA ARG A 530 26.02 -2.65 15.48
C ARG A 530 24.71 -2.49 14.72
N CYS A 531 23.64 -2.03 15.40
CA CYS A 531 22.38 -1.71 14.74
C CYS A 531 22.58 -0.60 13.68
N LYS A 532 23.35 0.42 14.03
CA LYS A 532 23.66 1.54 13.13
C LYS A 532 24.45 1.10 11.90
N ASP A 533 25.40 0.17 12.08
CA ASP A 533 26.21 -0.37 11.00
C ASP A 533 25.43 -1.34 10.11
N TRP A 534 24.75 -2.33 10.68
CA TRP A 534 24.02 -3.34 9.91
C TRP A 534 22.73 -2.80 9.29
N PHE A 535 22.04 -1.87 9.95
CA PHE A 535 20.79 -1.27 9.46
C PHE A 535 21.01 0.07 8.73
N ARG A 536 22.23 0.36 8.29
CA ARG A 536 22.62 1.64 7.67
C ARG A 536 21.77 2.06 6.47
N TYR A 537 21.13 1.13 5.79
CA TYR A 537 20.21 1.41 4.67
C TYR A 537 18.78 1.71 5.13
N ILE A 538 18.43 1.41 6.38
CA ILE A 538 17.06 1.57 6.90
C ILE A 538 16.93 2.94 7.58
N TYR A 539 17.00 4.00 6.80
CA TYR A 539 16.86 5.36 7.31
C TYR A 539 15.39 5.78 7.53
N SER A 540 14.41 5.00 7.03
CA SER A 540 12.98 5.15 7.29
C SER A 540 12.35 3.76 7.44
N GLY A 541 11.85 3.48 8.60
CA GLY A 541 11.34 2.18 8.99
C GLY A 541 11.64 1.90 10.46
N ASN A 542 10.84 1.07 11.08
CA ASN A 542 11.02 0.65 12.46
C ASN A 542 11.35 -0.83 12.51
N ILE A 543 12.55 -1.16 12.99
CA ILE A 543 13.01 -2.54 13.15
C ILE A 543 12.63 -3.01 14.57
N TYR A 544 11.97 -4.16 14.66
CA TYR A 544 11.52 -4.74 15.93
C TYR A 544 12.22 -6.07 16.23
N ASN A 545 12.30 -6.38 17.52
CA ASN A 545 12.84 -7.65 18.00
C ASN A 545 11.91 -8.81 17.63
N ILE A 546 12.47 -9.90 17.12
CA ILE A 546 11.72 -11.08 16.64
C ILE A 546 11.06 -11.91 17.76
N TRP A 547 11.39 -11.67 19.00
CA TRP A 547 10.82 -12.33 20.16
C TRP A 547 9.70 -11.53 20.85
N ASP A 548 9.40 -10.31 20.37
CA ASP A 548 8.26 -9.53 20.86
C ASP A 548 6.97 -9.94 20.14
N THR A 549 6.29 -10.92 20.71
CA THR A 549 5.08 -11.54 20.15
C THR A 549 3.94 -10.55 19.88
N THR A 550 3.84 -9.50 20.70
CA THR A 550 2.80 -8.48 20.53
C THR A 550 3.05 -7.62 19.29
N ILE A 551 4.30 -7.26 19.03
CA ILE A 551 4.67 -6.52 17.82
C ILE A 551 4.51 -7.41 16.59
N ILE A 552 4.95 -8.66 16.67
CA ILE A 552 4.82 -9.63 15.58
C ILE A 552 3.35 -9.82 15.19
N ALA A 553 2.46 -9.99 16.14
CA ALA A 553 1.02 -10.09 15.87
C ALA A 553 0.46 -8.84 15.14
N GLN A 554 1.09 -7.68 15.33
CA GLN A 554 0.74 -6.42 14.66
C GLN A 554 1.46 -6.23 13.33
N SER A 555 2.62 -6.84 13.14
CA SER A 555 3.57 -6.51 12.06
C SER A 555 3.31 -7.21 10.73
N ASP A 556 2.15 -7.82 10.52
CA ASP A 556 1.81 -8.47 9.24
C ASP A 556 2.09 -7.53 8.04
N ALA A 557 3.30 -7.63 7.51
CA ALA A 557 3.79 -6.83 6.37
C ALA A 557 2.95 -7.06 5.10
N ASP A 558 2.26 -8.18 5.03
CA ASP A 558 1.33 -8.54 3.98
C ASP A 558 0.04 -7.72 3.99
N LYS A 559 -0.49 -7.40 5.15
CA LYS A 559 -1.73 -6.61 5.29
C LYS A 559 -1.54 -5.15 4.93
N SER A 560 -0.30 -4.68 4.92
CA SER A 560 0.05 -3.28 4.69
C SER A 560 -0.41 -2.74 3.34
N VAL A 561 -0.58 -3.60 2.35
CA VAL A 561 -0.77 -3.22 0.94
C VAL A 561 -2.21 -3.14 0.50
N VAL A 562 -3.09 -3.88 1.14
CA VAL A 562 -4.49 -3.98 0.69
C VAL A 562 -5.28 -2.68 0.88
N ARG A 563 -4.78 -1.72 1.67
CA ARG A 563 -5.49 -0.47 1.96
C ARG A 563 -4.71 0.82 1.68
N GLY A 564 -3.46 0.75 1.23
CA GLY A 564 -2.57 1.91 1.30
C GLY A 564 -2.23 2.32 2.75
N TYR A 565 -2.67 1.52 3.71
CA TYR A 565 -2.26 1.56 5.11
C TYR A 565 -1.35 0.37 5.32
N GLY A 566 -0.08 0.60 5.19
CA GLY A 566 0.94 -0.36 5.52
C GLY A 566 0.93 -0.70 7.00
N ASN A 567 1.73 -1.67 7.41
CA ASN A 567 2.20 -1.77 8.77
C ASN A 567 2.89 -0.43 9.06
N ILE A 568 2.11 0.49 9.58
CA ILE A 568 2.54 1.83 9.81
C ILE A 568 2.54 1.95 11.31
N ALA A 569 3.72 1.86 11.88
CA ALA A 569 3.95 2.30 13.22
C ALA A 569 3.79 3.81 13.23
N VAL A 570 2.93 4.33 14.08
CA VAL A 570 2.98 5.72 14.49
C VAL A 570 3.90 5.77 15.69
N GLU A 571 5.10 6.23 15.47
CA GLU A 571 6.03 6.51 16.54
C GLU A 571 5.72 7.90 17.08
N CYS A 572 5.24 7.96 18.30
CA CYS A 572 5.13 9.20 19.04
C CYS A 572 6.39 9.38 19.85
N GLY A 573 6.97 10.57 19.85
CA GLY A 573 8.03 10.96 20.78
C GLY A 573 7.58 10.75 22.22
N GLU A 574 8.50 10.89 23.17
CA GLU A 574 8.34 10.50 24.59
C GLU A 574 6.89 10.44 25.07
N PRO A 575 6.39 9.25 25.44
CA PRO A 575 5.07 9.17 26.00
C PRO A 575 5.11 9.93 27.33
N THR A 576 4.44 11.07 27.38
CA THR A 576 4.11 11.68 28.64
C THR A 576 3.42 10.62 29.49
N ASN A 577 4.14 9.99 30.41
CA ASN A 577 3.71 9.05 31.44
C ASN A 577 2.36 8.34 31.22
N VAL A 578 2.15 7.78 30.04
CA VAL A 578 0.99 6.94 29.78
C VAL A 578 1.36 5.55 30.26
N GLY A 579 1.00 5.24 31.50
CA GLY A 579 1.16 3.92 32.05
C GLY A 579 0.40 2.92 31.17
N CYS A 580 1.13 2.12 30.37
CA CYS A 580 0.63 0.82 29.98
C CYS A 580 0.57 -0.02 31.25
N THR A 581 -0.54 0.02 31.95
CA THR A 581 -0.87 -1.03 32.89
C THR A 581 -1.26 -2.24 32.06
N VAL A 582 -0.41 -3.25 32.08
CA VAL A 582 -0.71 -4.63 31.69
C VAL A 582 -1.96 -5.12 32.42
#